data_b32c63c592e719447f547459696ca32c
#
_entry.id   b32c63c592e719447f547459696ca32c
#
_cell.length_a   1.000
_cell.length_b   1.000
_cell.length_c   1.000
_cell.angle_alpha   90.00
_cell.angle_beta   90.00
_cell.angle_gamma   90.00
#
_symmetry.space_group_name_H-M   'P 1'
#
loop_
_entity.id
_entity.type
_entity.pdbx_description
1 polymer ?
#
loop_
_entity_poly.entity_id
_entity_poly.type
_entity_poly.pdbx_seq_one_letter_code
_entity_poly.pdbx_strand_id
1 'polypeptide(L)'
;MSPMSAKQLQPDPQQEALAWFSLLRQPGCDETQRQAFAAWCQVQENAHAYAELETFWQQLQPAPARPRPRHVTVRRSHLGKWLALAFLLGLGAAAYLYWPLMQRLASELHTDVGERRSIRLADGTTLNLDSASAMNVDLRGRTRQLHLVQGQVHLEVVLDGRAMDVEVGNARIQVYGTRLQIARHAGRDELVVFSGKAMVTQGGEQRMVSAGERVTFDDTRIDPVRKADLKTADSWRNGRLKATDMPLRQVLERLAGYQGQRLWMMDEQVAHRRVSGDFNLDQPGQSLQSLAAAQQLQLLGVLGHWLVVR
;
A
#
# COMPACT_ATOMS: atom_id res chain seq x y z
N MET A 1 -23.76 35.85 -0.65
CA MET A 1 -22.30 35.54 -0.76
C MET A 1 -21.82 35.25 0.65
N SER A 2 -21.77 33.98 1.04
CA SER A 2 -21.24 33.56 2.34
C SER A 2 -19.83 33.01 2.13
N PRO A 3 -18.84 33.33 2.96
CA PRO A 3 -17.49 32.85 2.79
C PRO A 3 -17.40 31.37 3.22
N MET A 4 -16.90 30.54 2.33
CA MET A 4 -16.52 29.17 2.64
C MET A 4 -15.42 29.17 3.72
N SER A 5 -15.75 28.58 4.86
CA SER A 5 -14.83 28.36 5.98
C SER A 5 -13.72 27.41 5.54
N ALA A 6 -12.49 27.89 5.46
CA ALA A 6 -11.29 27.08 5.33
C ALA A 6 -11.17 26.23 6.61
N LYS A 7 -11.47 24.95 6.52
CA LYS A 7 -11.19 23.97 7.57
C LYS A 7 -9.67 23.80 7.62
N GLN A 8 -9.02 24.49 8.56
CA GLN A 8 -7.61 24.30 8.87
C GLN A 8 -7.40 22.80 9.16
N LEU A 9 -6.54 22.16 8.37
CA LEU A 9 -6.00 20.83 8.72
C LEU A 9 -5.28 21.00 10.08
N GLN A 10 -5.89 20.54 11.16
CA GLN A 10 -5.16 20.34 12.39
C GLN A 10 -4.17 19.21 12.15
N PRO A 11 -2.88 19.42 12.46
CA PRO A 11 -1.89 18.38 12.33
C PRO A 11 -2.26 17.20 13.25
N ASP A 12 -2.02 15.99 12.77
CA ASP A 12 -2.32 14.74 13.48
C ASP A 12 -1.47 14.66 14.78
N PRO A 13 -2.09 14.57 15.97
CA PRO A 13 -1.37 14.51 17.24
C PRO A 13 -0.33 13.37 17.30
N GLN A 14 -0.55 12.27 16.57
CA GLN A 14 0.38 11.14 16.54
C GLN A 14 1.64 11.44 15.70
N GLN A 15 1.50 12.19 14.62
CA GLN A 15 2.66 12.62 13.82
C GLN A 15 3.50 13.65 14.58
N GLU A 16 2.85 14.56 15.28
CA GLU A 16 3.54 15.54 16.13
C GLU A 16 4.22 14.88 17.31
N ALA A 17 3.61 13.90 17.96
CA ALA A 17 4.22 13.12 19.05
C ALA A 17 5.52 12.44 18.59
N LEU A 18 5.55 11.86 17.39
CA LEU A 18 6.76 11.26 16.79
C LEU A 18 7.86 12.31 16.54
N ALA A 19 7.48 13.48 16.05
CA ALA A 19 8.43 14.58 15.84
C ALA A 19 9.03 15.05 17.17
N TRP A 20 8.22 15.27 18.20
CA TRP A 20 8.68 15.62 19.54
C TRP A 20 9.55 14.54 20.17
N PHE A 21 9.17 13.28 20.01
CA PHE A 21 9.94 12.14 20.52
C PHE A 21 11.33 12.03 19.92
N SER A 22 11.45 12.33 18.62
CA SER A 22 12.75 12.36 17.92
C SER A 22 13.58 13.56 18.31
N LEU A 23 12.95 14.75 18.45
CA LEU A 23 13.61 16.01 18.77
C LEU A 23 14.18 16.00 20.20
N LEU A 24 13.41 15.56 21.18
CA LEU A 24 13.82 15.54 22.58
C LEU A 24 14.97 14.57 22.89
N ARG A 25 15.23 13.62 21.99
CA ARG A 25 16.33 12.65 22.12
C ARG A 25 17.59 13.01 21.36
N GLN A 26 17.58 14.11 20.63
CA GLN A 26 18.81 14.61 19.98
C GLN A 26 19.74 15.26 21.01
N PRO A 27 21.06 15.01 20.90
CA PRO A 27 22.03 15.74 21.71
C PRO A 27 22.06 17.22 21.25
N GLY A 28 21.51 18.12 22.06
CA GLY A 28 21.43 19.55 21.75
C GLY A 28 20.03 20.16 21.87
N CYS A 29 19.05 19.41 22.38
CA CYS A 29 17.73 19.94 22.69
C CYS A 29 17.86 21.10 23.71
N ASP A 30 17.47 22.31 23.29
CA ASP A 30 17.55 23.50 24.11
C ASP A 30 16.32 23.68 25.01
N GLU A 31 16.41 24.64 25.96
CA GLU A 31 15.34 24.90 26.92
C GLU A 31 14.08 25.45 26.24
N THR A 32 14.23 26.18 25.16
CA THR A 32 13.12 26.75 24.36
C THR A 32 12.27 25.61 23.76
N GLN A 33 12.93 24.58 23.24
CA GLN A 33 12.27 23.41 22.67
C GLN A 33 11.53 22.60 23.74
N ARG A 34 12.07 22.48 24.95
CA ARG A 34 11.40 21.81 26.08
C ARG A 34 10.16 22.57 26.54
N GLN A 35 10.23 23.90 26.57
CA GLN A 35 9.08 24.74 26.91
C GLN A 35 7.99 24.64 25.84
N ALA A 36 8.36 24.63 24.55
CA ALA A 36 7.41 24.41 23.45
C ALA A 36 6.74 23.03 23.52
N PHE A 37 7.50 21.98 23.86
CA PHE A 37 6.94 20.65 24.10
C PHE A 37 5.98 20.63 25.29
N ALA A 38 6.33 21.29 26.41
CA ALA A 38 5.46 21.37 27.57
C ALA A 38 4.13 22.09 27.25
N ALA A 39 4.19 23.15 26.43
CA ALA A 39 3.00 23.86 25.95
C ALA A 39 2.15 22.96 25.03
N TRP A 40 2.78 22.20 24.15
CA TRP A 40 2.11 21.25 23.25
C TRP A 40 1.38 20.13 24.04
N CYS A 41 1.99 19.64 25.13
CA CYS A 41 1.40 18.62 26.01
C CYS A 41 0.24 19.16 26.88
N GLN A 42 -0.06 20.46 26.89
CA GLN A 42 -1.23 20.97 27.60
C GLN A 42 -2.56 20.54 26.96
N VAL A 43 -2.54 20.19 25.69
CA VAL A 43 -3.69 19.58 25.00
C VAL A 43 -3.74 18.10 25.35
N GLN A 44 -4.85 17.65 25.92
CA GLN A 44 -5.02 16.29 26.44
C GLN A 44 -4.77 15.20 25.38
N GLU A 45 -5.21 15.43 24.15
CA GLU A 45 -5.01 14.51 23.01
C GLU A 45 -3.52 14.34 22.67
N ASN A 46 -2.75 15.41 22.70
CA ASN A 46 -1.31 15.41 22.43
C ASN A 46 -0.53 14.68 23.54
N ALA A 47 -0.88 14.96 24.79
CA ALA A 47 -0.27 14.28 25.93
C ALA A 47 -0.53 12.76 25.88
N HIS A 48 -1.72 12.35 25.50
CA HIS A 48 -2.08 10.94 25.35
C HIS A 48 -1.28 10.26 24.22
N ALA A 49 -1.21 10.89 23.06
CA ALA A 49 -0.44 10.38 21.91
C ALA A 49 1.05 10.20 22.24
N TYR A 50 1.63 11.14 22.98
CA TYR A 50 3.03 11.03 23.42
C TYR A 50 3.24 9.93 24.47
N ALA A 51 2.33 9.78 25.45
CA ALA A 51 2.39 8.74 26.48
C ALA A 51 2.26 7.33 25.90
N GLU A 52 1.41 7.13 24.90
CA GLU A 52 1.31 5.86 24.18
C GLU A 52 2.63 5.49 23.47
N LEU A 53 3.23 6.46 22.80
CA LEU A 53 4.51 6.27 22.11
C LEU A 53 5.65 5.95 23.09
N GLU A 54 5.68 6.62 24.24
CA GLU A 54 6.69 6.40 25.28
C GLU A 54 6.52 5.02 25.94
N THR A 55 5.28 4.61 26.22
CA THR A 55 4.98 3.29 26.77
C THR A 55 5.39 2.17 25.82
N PHE A 56 5.10 2.33 24.54
CA PHE A 56 5.54 1.39 23.51
C PHE A 56 7.07 1.29 23.43
N TRP A 57 7.78 2.43 23.52
CA TRP A 57 9.24 2.44 23.51
C TRP A 57 9.85 1.78 24.74
N GLN A 58 9.26 1.97 25.92
CA GLN A 58 9.72 1.32 27.15
C GLN A 58 9.56 -0.21 27.09
N GLN A 59 8.52 -0.72 26.43
CA GLN A 59 8.31 -2.16 26.23
C GLN A 59 9.34 -2.79 25.26
N LEU A 60 9.92 -1.99 24.39
CA LEU A 60 10.97 -2.44 23.44
C LEU A 60 12.38 -2.43 24.04
N GLN A 61 12.58 -1.80 25.20
CA GLN A 61 13.88 -1.81 25.86
C GLN A 61 14.09 -3.12 26.62
N PRO A 62 15.14 -3.89 26.32
CA PRO A 62 15.48 -5.04 27.13
C PRO A 62 15.82 -4.58 28.56
N ALA A 63 15.31 -5.33 29.55
CA ALA A 63 15.54 -5.03 30.98
C ALA A 63 17.02 -4.79 31.25
N PRO A 64 17.38 -3.75 32.04
CA PRO A 64 18.77 -3.40 32.26
C PRO A 64 19.50 -4.52 33.04
N ALA A 65 20.39 -5.21 32.35
CA ALA A 65 21.35 -6.08 33.00
C ALA A 65 22.27 -5.22 33.89
N ARG A 66 22.32 -5.48 35.20
CA ARG A 66 23.20 -4.77 36.12
C ARG A 66 24.67 -4.93 35.68
N PRO A 67 25.37 -3.86 35.31
CA PRO A 67 26.76 -3.97 34.89
C PRO A 67 27.71 -4.05 36.09
N ARG A 68 28.54 -5.08 36.16
CA ARG A 68 29.76 -5.04 36.96
C ARG A 68 30.78 -4.15 36.22
N PRO A 69 31.49 -3.22 36.92
CA PRO A 69 32.44 -2.33 36.25
C PRO A 69 33.68 -3.14 35.80
N ARG A 70 33.80 -3.37 34.52
CA ARG A 70 35.06 -3.73 33.88
C ARG A 70 35.54 -2.52 33.08
N HIS A 71 36.71 -1.99 33.44
CA HIS A 71 37.38 -0.97 32.62
C HIS A 71 37.72 -1.56 31.25
N VAL A 72 36.89 -1.29 30.25
CA VAL A 72 37.20 -1.59 28.87
C VAL A 72 37.68 -0.30 28.24
N THR A 73 38.97 -0.24 27.93
CA THR A 73 39.56 0.80 27.10
C THR A 73 39.03 0.63 25.67
N VAL A 74 37.94 1.32 25.33
CA VAL A 74 37.36 1.30 23.99
C VAL A 74 38.26 2.17 23.07
N ARG A 75 38.96 1.50 22.18
CA ARG A 75 39.76 2.09 21.13
C ARG A 75 38.83 2.93 20.21
N ARG A 76 38.99 4.24 20.24
CA ARG A 76 38.10 5.29 19.71
C ARG A 76 37.86 5.28 18.18
N SER A 77 38.43 4.34 17.41
CA SER A 77 38.45 4.39 15.94
C SER A 77 37.29 3.67 15.23
N HIS A 78 36.49 2.84 15.93
CA HIS A 78 35.45 2.05 15.28
C HIS A 78 34.03 2.53 15.54
N LEU A 79 33.78 3.29 16.60
CA LEU A 79 32.43 3.74 16.97
C LEU A 79 31.82 4.67 15.90
N GLY A 80 32.63 5.60 15.36
CA GLY A 80 32.17 6.48 14.27
C GLY A 80 31.77 5.74 12.99
N LYS A 81 32.46 4.64 12.68
CA LYS A 81 32.16 3.82 11.49
C LYS A 81 30.84 3.04 11.66
N TRP A 82 30.57 2.53 12.88
CA TRP A 82 29.33 1.84 13.19
C TRP A 82 28.11 2.78 13.21
N LEU A 83 28.29 4.01 13.73
CA LEU A 83 27.26 5.05 13.70
C LEU A 83 26.96 5.49 12.27
N ALA A 84 27.99 5.69 11.45
CA ALA A 84 27.81 6.01 10.02
C ALA A 84 27.10 4.87 9.26
N LEU A 85 27.45 3.60 9.55
CA LEU A 85 26.79 2.45 8.95
C LEU A 85 25.32 2.36 9.38
N ALA A 86 25.02 2.55 10.67
CA ALA A 86 23.65 2.55 11.19
C ALA A 86 22.82 3.68 10.58
N PHE A 87 23.40 4.86 10.39
CA PHE A 87 22.76 6.00 9.74
C PHE A 87 22.49 5.72 8.24
N LEU A 88 23.45 5.14 7.52
CA LEU A 88 23.27 4.75 6.12
C LEU A 88 22.21 3.65 5.97
N LEU A 89 22.18 2.68 6.88
CA LEU A 89 21.14 1.63 6.90
C LEU A 89 19.76 2.23 7.21
N GLY A 90 19.69 3.19 8.14
CA GLY A 90 18.45 3.92 8.45
C GLY A 90 17.94 4.74 7.27
N LEU A 91 18.82 5.46 6.56
CA LEU A 91 18.49 6.18 5.34
C LEU A 91 18.03 5.23 4.21
N GLY A 92 18.71 4.11 4.04
CA GLY A 92 18.35 3.09 3.07
C GLY A 92 16.98 2.47 3.37
N ALA A 93 16.71 2.17 4.63
CA ALA A 93 15.42 1.65 5.08
C ALA A 93 14.30 2.70 4.89
N ALA A 94 14.56 3.96 5.25
CA ALA A 94 13.61 5.04 5.02
C ALA A 94 13.32 5.23 3.52
N ALA A 95 14.36 5.29 2.68
CA ALA A 95 14.20 5.37 1.23
C ALA A 95 13.40 4.20 0.69
N TYR A 96 13.68 2.98 1.12
CA TYR A 96 12.93 1.78 0.73
C TYR A 96 11.45 1.83 1.16
N LEU A 97 11.16 2.29 2.39
CA LEU A 97 9.80 2.40 2.91
C LEU A 97 8.96 3.48 2.21
N TYR A 98 9.60 4.61 1.89
CA TYR A 98 8.91 5.75 1.25
C TYR A 98 8.96 5.72 -0.29
N TRP A 99 9.74 4.81 -0.89
CA TRP A 99 9.87 4.70 -2.35
C TRP A 99 8.53 4.53 -3.09
N PRO A 100 7.61 3.64 -2.64
CA PRO A 100 6.31 3.49 -3.30
C PRO A 100 5.45 4.76 -3.22
N LEU A 101 5.52 5.47 -2.09
CA LEU A 101 4.79 6.73 -1.92
C LEU A 101 5.32 7.80 -2.86
N MET A 102 6.64 7.92 -3.00
CA MET A 102 7.28 8.88 -3.90
C MET A 102 6.93 8.58 -5.37
N GLN A 103 6.96 7.33 -5.78
CA GLN A 103 6.55 6.92 -7.12
C GLN A 103 5.08 7.24 -7.39
N ARG A 104 4.18 7.02 -6.40
CA ARG A 104 2.76 7.34 -6.53
C ARG A 104 2.54 8.84 -6.73
N LEU A 105 3.18 9.67 -5.90
CA LEU A 105 3.04 11.13 -5.99
C LEU A 105 3.66 11.72 -7.26
N ALA A 106 4.65 11.06 -7.85
CA ALA A 106 5.27 11.46 -9.12
C ALA A 106 4.47 11.00 -10.34
N SER A 107 3.46 10.15 -10.18
CA SER A 107 2.65 9.63 -11.29
C SER A 107 1.61 10.65 -11.75
N GLU A 108 1.38 10.71 -13.07
CA GLU A 108 0.41 11.64 -13.68
C GLU A 108 -1.02 11.39 -13.20
N LEU A 109 -1.38 10.12 -13.03
CA LEU A 109 -2.69 9.69 -12.56
C LEU A 109 -2.52 8.87 -11.29
N HIS A 110 -3.16 9.27 -10.21
CA HIS A 110 -3.17 8.51 -8.96
C HIS A 110 -4.50 8.66 -8.22
N THR A 111 -4.74 7.73 -7.33
CA THR A 111 -5.86 7.73 -6.38
C THR A 111 -5.32 7.65 -4.96
N ASP A 112 -6.06 8.25 -4.04
CA ASP A 112 -5.79 8.13 -2.61
C ASP A 112 -6.27 6.78 -2.05
N VAL A 113 -5.91 6.51 -0.80
CA VAL A 113 -6.40 5.33 -0.08
C VAL A 113 -7.91 5.41 0.05
N GLY A 114 -8.62 4.34 -0.33
CA GLY A 114 -10.08 4.28 -0.35
C GLY A 114 -10.74 5.01 -1.54
N GLU A 115 -9.99 5.79 -2.32
CA GLU A 115 -10.50 6.48 -3.50
C GLU A 115 -10.57 5.54 -4.70
N ARG A 116 -11.66 5.63 -5.46
CA ARG A 116 -11.81 5.04 -6.79
C ARG A 116 -12.13 6.15 -7.78
N ARG A 117 -11.46 6.14 -8.93
CA ARG A 117 -11.59 7.22 -9.92
C ARG A 117 -11.74 6.68 -11.33
N SER A 118 -12.74 7.19 -12.05
CA SER A 118 -12.92 6.91 -13.48
C SER A 118 -12.41 8.09 -14.30
N ILE A 119 -11.57 7.83 -15.29
CA ILE A 119 -10.91 8.84 -16.13
C ILE A 119 -11.08 8.43 -17.59
N ARG A 120 -11.49 9.36 -18.43
CA ARG A 120 -11.49 9.17 -19.87
C ARG A 120 -10.27 9.84 -20.49
N LEU A 121 -9.45 9.06 -21.19
CA LEU A 121 -8.26 9.54 -21.88
C LEU A 121 -8.60 10.25 -23.19
N ALA A 122 -7.62 10.96 -23.75
CA ALA A 122 -7.79 11.71 -24.98
C ALA A 122 -8.08 10.83 -26.23
N ASP A 123 -7.68 9.55 -26.21
CA ASP A 123 -8.00 8.57 -27.24
C ASP A 123 -9.39 7.92 -27.07
N GLY A 124 -10.14 8.33 -26.03
CA GLY A 124 -11.44 7.79 -25.68
C GLY A 124 -11.41 6.55 -24.77
N THR A 125 -10.24 5.99 -24.48
CA THR A 125 -10.06 4.87 -23.54
C THR A 125 -10.52 5.28 -22.14
N THR A 126 -11.26 4.40 -21.47
CA THR A 126 -11.68 4.63 -20.06
C THR A 126 -10.78 3.84 -19.12
N LEU A 127 -10.25 4.55 -18.13
CA LEU A 127 -9.51 4.00 -16.99
C LEU A 127 -10.39 4.07 -15.75
N ASN A 128 -10.51 2.97 -15.02
CA ASN A 128 -11.01 2.98 -13.65
C ASN A 128 -9.85 2.58 -12.74
N LEU A 129 -9.38 3.51 -11.94
CA LEU A 129 -8.32 3.30 -10.94
C LEU A 129 -8.94 2.92 -9.61
N ASP A 130 -8.42 1.89 -8.98
CA ASP A 130 -8.79 1.45 -7.64
C ASP A 130 -8.04 2.24 -6.56
N SER A 131 -8.31 1.94 -5.30
CA SER A 131 -7.66 2.51 -4.11
C SER A 131 -6.13 2.45 -4.21
N ALA A 132 -5.47 3.58 -3.86
CA ALA A 132 -4.01 3.69 -3.79
C ALA A 132 -3.28 3.27 -5.08
N SER A 133 -3.89 3.53 -6.24
CA SER A 133 -3.31 3.21 -7.55
C SER A 133 -2.54 4.39 -8.14
N ALA A 134 -1.55 4.08 -8.97
CA ALA A 134 -0.74 5.09 -9.66
C ALA A 134 -0.35 4.60 -11.05
N MET A 135 -0.51 5.46 -12.06
CA MET A 135 -0.28 5.15 -13.47
C MET A 135 0.26 6.36 -14.23
N ASN A 136 1.16 6.12 -15.16
CA ASN A 136 1.61 7.11 -16.15
C ASN A 136 1.03 6.76 -17.53
N VAL A 137 0.76 7.79 -18.34
CA VAL A 137 0.09 7.65 -19.64
C VAL A 137 0.80 8.46 -20.69
N ASP A 138 1.23 7.84 -21.79
CA ASP A 138 1.69 8.51 -23.00
C ASP A 138 0.96 8.00 -24.24
N LEU A 139 0.15 8.87 -24.83
CA LEU A 139 -0.67 8.58 -26.01
C LEU A 139 -0.11 9.14 -27.31
N ARG A 140 1.06 9.81 -27.28
CA ARG A 140 1.59 10.62 -28.39
C ARG A 140 2.26 9.80 -29.50
N GLY A 141 2.71 8.58 -29.20
CA GLY A 141 3.45 7.72 -30.13
C GLY A 141 2.58 6.94 -31.14
N ARG A 142 3.24 6.11 -31.97
CA ARG A 142 2.59 5.10 -32.80
C ARG A 142 1.95 3.99 -31.94
N THR A 143 2.46 3.77 -30.76
CA THR A 143 1.94 2.87 -29.73
C THR A 143 1.56 3.71 -28.53
N ARG A 144 0.37 3.50 -27.99
CA ARG A 144 -0.08 4.12 -26.74
C ARG A 144 0.60 3.41 -25.58
N GLN A 145 1.27 4.14 -24.71
CA GLN A 145 2.04 3.57 -23.61
C GLN A 145 1.40 3.93 -22.28
N LEU A 146 1.15 2.93 -21.46
CA LEU A 146 0.70 3.06 -20.10
C LEU A 146 1.69 2.34 -19.18
N HIS A 147 1.95 2.90 -18.00
CA HIS A 147 2.79 2.25 -17.01
C HIS A 147 2.04 2.20 -15.67
N LEU A 148 1.64 1.00 -15.25
CA LEU A 148 1.05 0.78 -13.94
C LEU A 148 2.15 0.67 -12.90
N VAL A 149 2.31 1.74 -12.11
CA VAL A 149 3.32 1.84 -11.06
C VAL A 149 2.92 0.99 -9.86
N GLN A 150 1.66 1.12 -9.41
CA GLN A 150 1.09 0.33 -8.31
C GLN A 150 -0.43 0.32 -8.35
N GLY A 151 -1.04 -0.60 -7.61
CA GLY A 151 -2.49 -0.68 -7.42
C GLY A 151 -3.19 -1.48 -8.50
N GLN A 152 -4.42 -1.10 -8.82
CA GLN A 152 -5.28 -1.84 -9.73
C GLN A 152 -6.00 -0.89 -10.68
N VAL A 153 -6.09 -1.29 -11.96
CA VAL A 153 -6.77 -0.54 -13.00
C VAL A 153 -7.66 -1.46 -13.83
N HIS A 154 -8.86 -1.00 -14.15
CA HIS A 154 -9.69 -1.57 -15.19
C HIS A 154 -9.65 -0.67 -16.42
N LEU A 155 -9.34 -1.23 -17.58
CA LEU A 155 -9.15 -0.56 -18.85
C LEU A 155 -10.25 -0.97 -19.82
N GLU A 156 -10.93 0.03 -20.41
CA GLU A 156 -11.81 -0.15 -21.57
C GLU A 156 -11.14 0.52 -22.78
N VAL A 157 -10.27 -0.25 -23.46
CA VAL A 157 -9.42 0.27 -24.52
C VAL A 157 -10.21 0.44 -25.80
N VAL A 158 -10.17 1.64 -26.37
CA VAL A 158 -10.79 1.93 -27.68
C VAL A 158 -9.94 1.38 -28.80
N LEU A 159 -10.57 0.76 -29.79
CA LEU A 159 -9.93 0.32 -31.01
C LEU A 159 -9.74 1.53 -31.94
N ASP A 160 -8.54 2.11 -31.96
CA ASP A 160 -8.17 3.25 -32.83
C ASP A 160 -7.12 2.89 -33.90
N GLY A 161 -6.85 1.59 -34.10
CA GLY A 161 -5.85 1.08 -35.02
C GLY A 161 -4.42 1.01 -34.47
N ARG A 162 -4.16 1.62 -33.31
CA ARG A 162 -2.86 1.55 -32.63
C ARG A 162 -2.88 0.52 -31.52
N ALA A 163 -1.76 -0.16 -31.32
CA ALA A 163 -1.55 -0.96 -30.13
C ALA A 163 -1.55 -0.08 -28.86
N MET A 164 -1.99 -0.65 -27.76
CA MET A 164 -1.75 -0.12 -26.43
C MET A 164 -0.87 -1.10 -25.67
N ASP A 165 0.28 -0.63 -25.21
CA ASP A 165 1.22 -1.37 -24.37
C ASP A 165 1.07 -0.89 -22.94
N VAL A 166 0.76 -1.81 -22.04
CA VAL A 166 0.73 -1.54 -20.60
C VAL A 166 1.93 -2.22 -19.95
N GLU A 167 2.82 -1.43 -19.38
CA GLU A 167 3.98 -1.92 -18.64
C GLU A 167 3.61 -2.11 -17.16
N VAL A 168 3.96 -3.27 -16.61
CA VAL A 168 3.72 -3.68 -15.23
C VAL A 168 4.96 -4.43 -14.73
N GLY A 169 5.77 -3.79 -13.90
CA GLY A 169 7.08 -4.35 -13.54
C GLY A 169 7.94 -4.62 -14.76
N ASN A 170 8.37 -5.87 -14.92
CA ASN A 170 9.17 -6.33 -16.06
C ASN A 170 8.30 -6.90 -17.21
N ALA A 171 6.99 -6.94 -17.04
CA ALA A 171 6.07 -7.46 -18.05
C ALA A 171 5.49 -6.33 -18.92
N ARG A 172 5.27 -6.64 -20.20
CA ARG A 172 4.55 -5.81 -21.17
C ARG A 172 3.28 -6.53 -21.61
N ILE A 173 2.15 -5.83 -21.51
CA ILE A 173 0.83 -6.31 -21.90
C ILE A 173 0.38 -5.51 -23.12
N GLN A 174 0.30 -6.15 -24.28
CA GLN A 174 -0.13 -5.52 -25.52
C GLN A 174 -1.58 -5.86 -25.86
N VAL A 175 -2.37 -4.85 -26.18
CA VAL A 175 -3.81 -4.99 -26.45
C VAL A 175 -4.28 -4.10 -27.60
N TYR A 176 -5.43 -4.49 -28.21
CA TYR A 176 -6.15 -3.75 -29.25
C TYR A 176 -7.65 -3.84 -28.96
N GLY A 177 -8.29 -2.74 -28.52
CA GLY A 177 -9.74 -2.72 -28.31
C GLY A 177 -10.23 -3.76 -27.30
N THR A 178 -9.59 -3.86 -26.16
CA THR A 178 -9.77 -4.91 -25.16
C THR A 178 -10.30 -4.32 -23.86
N ARG A 179 -11.21 -5.01 -23.16
CA ARG A 179 -11.53 -4.73 -21.76
C ARG A 179 -10.74 -5.68 -20.88
N LEU A 180 -9.96 -5.12 -19.99
CA LEU A 180 -9.06 -5.88 -19.11
C LEU A 180 -8.90 -5.19 -17.76
N GLN A 181 -8.45 -5.96 -16.79
CA GLN A 181 -8.05 -5.46 -15.48
C GLN A 181 -6.64 -5.93 -15.19
N ILE A 182 -5.84 -5.04 -14.66
CA ILE A 182 -4.50 -5.34 -14.19
C ILE A 182 -4.42 -4.94 -12.73
N ALA A 183 -3.94 -5.84 -11.89
CA ALA A 183 -3.67 -5.60 -10.48
C ALA A 183 -2.19 -5.86 -10.21
N ARG A 184 -1.51 -4.86 -9.65
CA ARG A 184 -0.13 -4.95 -9.23
C ARG A 184 -0.05 -5.06 -7.72
N HIS A 185 0.31 -6.23 -7.24
CA HIS A 185 0.49 -6.52 -5.82
C HIS A 185 1.96 -6.81 -5.52
N ALA A 186 2.36 -6.64 -4.26
CA ALA A 186 3.73 -6.93 -3.84
C ALA A 186 4.11 -8.40 -4.18
N GLY A 187 4.97 -8.56 -5.21
CA GLY A 187 5.51 -9.84 -5.62
C GLY A 187 4.65 -10.70 -6.56
N ARG A 188 3.44 -10.25 -6.93
CA ARG A 188 2.61 -11.00 -7.87
C ARG A 188 1.57 -10.11 -8.54
N ASP A 189 1.70 -9.97 -9.85
CA ASP A 189 0.80 -9.18 -10.68
C ASP A 189 -0.26 -10.10 -11.33
N GLU A 190 -1.44 -9.56 -11.62
CA GLU A 190 -2.54 -10.30 -12.25
C GLU A 190 -3.14 -9.52 -13.41
N LEU A 191 -3.37 -10.21 -14.53
CA LEU A 191 -4.16 -9.73 -15.65
C LEU A 191 -5.44 -10.58 -15.77
N VAL A 192 -6.58 -9.91 -15.90
CA VAL A 192 -7.89 -10.51 -16.22
C VAL A 192 -8.42 -9.87 -17.49
N VAL A 193 -8.84 -10.67 -18.48
CA VAL A 193 -9.42 -10.19 -19.74
C VAL A 193 -10.92 -10.39 -19.73
N PHE A 194 -11.69 -9.30 -19.87
CA PHE A 194 -13.17 -9.32 -19.90
C PHE A 194 -13.70 -9.46 -21.32
N SER A 195 -13.05 -8.81 -22.30
CA SER A 195 -13.39 -8.95 -23.71
C SER A 195 -12.16 -8.67 -24.57
N GLY A 196 -12.07 -9.32 -25.74
CA GLY A 196 -10.91 -9.23 -26.62
C GLY A 196 -9.79 -10.19 -26.22
N LYS A 197 -8.55 -9.79 -26.48
CA LYS A 197 -7.33 -10.57 -26.20
C LYS A 197 -6.21 -9.67 -25.76
N ALA A 198 -5.32 -10.18 -24.94
CA ALA A 198 -4.11 -9.51 -24.48
C ALA A 198 -2.91 -10.44 -24.66
N MET A 199 -1.78 -9.90 -25.11
CA MET A 199 -0.50 -10.60 -25.14
C MET A 199 0.36 -10.12 -23.99
N VAL A 200 0.72 -11.01 -23.08
CA VAL A 200 1.68 -10.75 -22.01
C VAL A 200 3.05 -11.22 -22.47
N THR A 201 4.05 -10.36 -22.39
CA THR A 201 5.44 -10.65 -22.77
C THR A 201 6.35 -10.30 -21.59
N GLN A 202 7.22 -11.25 -21.23
CA GLN A 202 8.21 -11.07 -20.15
C GLN A 202 9.39 -12.00 -20.36
N GLY A 203 10.62 -11.49 -20.29
CA GLY A 203 11.84 -12.31 -20.42
C GLY A 203 11.92 -13.13 -21.71
N GLY A 204 11.24 -12.71 -22.79
CA GLY A 204 11.14 -13.44 -24.06
C GLY A 204 10.00 -14.47 -24.10
N GLU A 205 9.38 -14.79 -22.96
CA GLU A 205 8.19 -15.63 -22.92
C GLU A 205 6.94 -14.81 -23.30
N GLN A 206 6.02 -15.42 -24.06
CA GLN A 206 4.76 -14.81 -24.45
C GLN A 206 3.57 -15.68 -24.08
N ARG A 207 2.51 -15.06 -23.57
CA ARG A 207 1.24 -15.70 -23.25
C ARG A 207 0.07 -14.90 -23.81
N MET A 208 -0.76 -15.54 -24.62
CA MET A 208 -2.03 -14.97 -25.04
C MET A 208 -3.09 -15.25 -23.98
N VAL A 209 -3.79 -14.22 -23.56
CA VAL A 209 -4.90 -14.29 -22.61
C VAL A 209 -6.17 -13.81 -23.32
N SER A 210 -7.19 -14.64 -23.36
CA SER A 210 -8.45 -14.39 -24.06
C SER A 210 -9.55 -13.96 -23.09
N ALA A 211 -10.67 -13.49 -23.61
CA ALA A 211 -11.84 -13.15 -22.80
C ALA A 211 -12.26 -14.29 -21.88
N GLY A 212 -12.53 -13.99 -20.61
CA GLY A 212 -12.87 -14.95 -19.58
C GLY A 212 -11.67 -15.65 -18.93
N GLU A 213 -10.45 -15.25 -19.30
CA GLU A 213 -9.22 -15.82 -18.76
C GLU A 213 -8.46 -14.83 -17.89
N ARG A 214 -7.59 -15.36 -17.05
CA ARG A 214 -6.63 -14.64 -16.24
C ARG A 214 -5.26 -15.29 -16.27
N VAL A 215 -4.24 -14.49 -16.05
CA VAL A 215 -2.87 -14.93 -15.84
C VAL A 215 -2.26 -14.15 -14.68
N THR A 216 -1.48 -14.83 -13.87
CA THR A 216 -0.63 -14.21 -12.84
C THR A 216 0.82 -14.27 -13.30
N PHE A 217 1.61 -13.27 -12.95
CA PHE A 217 3.02 -13.18 -13.28
C PHE A 217 3.77 -12.42 -12.18
N ASP A 218 5.05 -12.63 -12.08
CA ASP A 218 5.96 -11.93 -11.18
C ASP A 218 7.16 -11.41 -12.01
N ASP A 219 8.18 -10.85 -11.38
CA ASP A 219 9.33 -10.29 -12.09
C ASP A 219 10.16 -11.33 -12.87
N THR A 220 9.88 -12.63 -12.70
CA THR A 220 10.71 -13.74 -13.24
C THR A 220 9.98 -14.65 -14.21
N ARG A 221 8.66 -14.81 -14.08
CA ARG A 221 7.89 -15.81 -14.85
C ARG A 221 6.44 -15.40 -15.07
N ILE A 222 5.83 -16.01 -16.09
CA ILE A 222 4.40 -15.94 -16.36
C ILE A 222 3.78 -17.30 -16.04
N ASP A 223 2.79 -17.32 -15.14
CA ASP A 223 2.07 -18.56 -14.79
C ASP A 223 1.18 -19.05 -15.95
N PRO A 224 0.70 -20.29 -15.90
CA PRO A 224 -0.30 -20.78 -16.86
C PRO A 224 -1.60 -19.97 -16.81
N VAL A 225 -2.18 -19.73 -17.99
CA VAL A 225 -3.50 -19.08 -18.12
C VAL A 225 -4.59 -19.95 -17.49
N ARG A 226 -5.51 -19.31 -16.78
CA ARG A 226 -6.64 -19.97 -16.08
C ARG A 226 -7.94 -19.22 -16.37
N LYS A 227 -9.07 -19.88 -16.16
CA LYS A 227 -10.38 -19.22 -16.18
C LYS A 227 -10.49 -18.17 -15.08
N ALA A 228 -11.11 -17.04 -15.40
CA ALA A 228 -11.37 -15.95 -14.47
C ALA A 228 -12.83 -15.94 -14.02
N ASP A 229 -13.07 -15.62 -12.75
CA ASP A 229 -14.39 -15.22 -12.29
C ASP A 229 -14.54 -13.70 -12.52
N LEU A 230 -15.13 -13.36 -13.66
CA LEU A 230 -15.30 -11.97 -14.07
C LEU A 230 -16.18 -11.15 -13.13
N LYS A 231 -17.17 -11.79 -12.49
CA LYS A 231 -18.08 -11.12 -11.56
C LYS A 231 -17.38 -10.72 -10.27
N THR A 232 -16.48 -11.57 -9.80
CA THR A 232 -15.63 -11.30 -8.64
C THR A 232 -14.57 -10.24 -8.98
N ALA A 233 -13.90 -10.37 -10.13
CA ALA A 233 -12.84 -9.46 -10.54
C ALA A 233 -13.31 -8.01 -10.70
N ASP A 234 -14.52 -7.77 -11.22
CA ASP A 234 -15.04 -6.42 -11.50
C ASP A 234 -15.83 -5.79 -10.32
N SER A 235 -16.05 -6.52 -9.25
CA SER A 235 -16.92 -6.12 -8.14
C SER A 235 -16.47 -4.82 -7.44
N TRP A 236 -15.17 -4.57 -7.37
CA TRP A 236 -14.59 -3.41 -6.70
C TRP A 236 -15.01 -2.07 -7.33
N ARG A 237 -15.26 -2.03 -8.64
CA ARG A 237 -15.75 -0.83 -9.34
C ARG A 237 -17.08 -0.32 -8.76
N ASN A 238 -17.88 -1.24 -8.21
CA ASN A 238 -19.16 -0.94 -7.56
C ASN A 238 -19.04 -0.88 -6.02
N GLY A 239 -17.84 -0.68 -5.48
CA GLY A 239 -17.63 -0.59 -4.04
C GLY A 239 -17.76 -1.91 -3.28
N ARG A 240 -17.63 -3.04 -3.97
CA ARG A 240 -17.83 -4.37 -3.38
C ARG A 240 -16.58 -5.23 -3.56
N LEU A 241 -16.24 -5.99 -2.55
CA LEU A 241 -15.27 -7.08 -2.64
C LEU A 241 -16.02 -8.40 -2.55
N LYS A 242 -16.22 -9.04 -3.68
CA LYS A 242 -16.77 -10.39 -3.73
C LYS A 242 -15.65 -11.41 -3.56
N ALA A 243 -15.74 -12.23 -2.55
CA ALA A 243 -14.85 -13.36 -2.32
C ALA A 243 -15.62 -14.66 -2.57
N THR A 244 -15.08 -15.54 -3.40
CA THR A 244 -15.58 -16.88 -3.63
C THR A 244 -14.44 -17.85 -3.40
N ASP A 245 -14.48 -18.60 -2.31
CA ASP A 245 -13.42 -19.54 -1.91
C ASP A 245 -12.03 -18.88 -1.91
N MET A 246 -11.94 -17.64 -1.39
CA MET A 246 -10.71 -16.83 -1.35
C MET A 246 -9.98 -17.07 -0.04
N PRO A 247 -8.62 -17.12 -0.02
CA PRO A 247 -7.88 -17.17 1.23
C PRO A 247 -8.19 -15.96 2.12
N LEU A 248 -8.42 -16.21 3.41
CA LEU A 248 -8.77 -15.16 4.39
C LEU A 248 -7.75 -14.02 4.39
N ARG A 249 -6.45 -14.34 4.30
CA ARG A 249 -5.38 -13.35 4.16
C ARG A 249 -5.67 -12.34 3.04
N GLN A 250 -6.02 -12.82 1.86
CA GLN A 250 -6.25 -11.96 0.70
C GLN A 250 -7.46 -11.03 0.89
N VAL A 251 -8.52 -11.52 1.53
CA VAL A 251 -9.70 -10.69 1.84
C VAL A 251 -9.33 -9.61 2.86
N LEU A 252 -8.62 -9.98 3.93
CA LEU A 252 -8.18 -9.05 4.96
C LEU A 252 -7.18 -8.03 4.42
N GLU A 253 -6.22 -8.44 3.58
CA GLU A 253 -5.25 -7.53 2.94
C GLU A 253 -5.95 -6.49 2.06
N ARG A 254 -6.94 -6.91 1.27
CA ARG A 254 -7.72 -5.98 0.45
C ARG A 254 -8.49 -4.97 1.30
N LEU A 255 -9.22 -5.44 2.32
CA LEU A 255 -9.99 -4.57 3.20
C LEU A 255 -9.08 -3.63 4.02
N ALA A 256 -7.96 -4.13 4.55
CA ALA A 256 -6.96 -3.32 5.27
C ALA A 256 -6.32 -2.28 4.34
N GLY A 257 -6.01 -2.65 3.09
CA GLY A 257 -5.47 -1.74 2.07
C GLY A 257 -6.39 -0.56 1.77
N TYR A 258 -7.72 -0.75 1.82
CA TYR A 258 -8.70 0.34 1.69
C TYR A 258 -8.74 1.29 2.89
N GLN A 259 -8.10 0.92 4.01
CA GLN A 259 -7.87 1.80 5.17
C GLN A 259 -6.43 2.33 5.25
N GLY A 260 -5.58 2.03 4.26
CA GLY A 260 -4.17 2.38 4.28
C GLY A 260 -3.33 1.56 5.26
N GLN A 261 -3.88 0.44 5.72
CA GLN A 261 -3.23 -0.42 6.71
C GLN A 261 -2.54 -1.60 6.03
N ARG A 262 -1.41 -2.02 6.58
CA ARG A 262 -0.71 -3.26 6.23
C ARG A 262 -1.15 -4.38 7.16
N LEU A 263 -1.45 -5.55 6.59
CA LEU A 263 -1.85 -6.71 7.36
C LEU A 263 -0.64 -7.46 7.91
N TRP A 264 -0.69 -7.81 9.19
CA TRP A 264 0.20 -8.78 9.83
C TRP A 264 -0.63 -9.90 10.43
N MET A 265 -0.50 -11.12 9.95
CA MET A 265 -1.15 -12.31 10.51
C MET A 265 -0.16 -13.12 11.30
N MET A 266 -0.50 -13.42 12.56
CA MET A 266 0.35 -14.20 13.45
C MET A 266 0.23 -15.71 13.22
N ASP A 267 -0.91 -16.16 12.69
CA ASP A 267 -1.19 -17.58 12.42
C ASP A 267 -1.36 -17.84 10.92
N GLU A 268 -0.41 -18.57 10.34
CA GLU A 268 -0.43 -18.94 8.92
C GLU A 268 -1.55 -19.95 8.58
N GLN A 269 -1.98 -20.78 9.51
CA GLN A 269 -3.08 -21.73 9.27
C GLN A 269 -4.40 -20.98 9.11
N VAL A 270 -4.61 -19.96 9.94
CA VAL A 270 -5.77 -19.07 9.84
C VAL A 270 -5.73 -18.27 8.53
N ALA A 271 -4.57 -17.83 8.09
CA ALA A 271 -4.38 -17.10 6.85
C ALA A 271 -4.89 -17.87 5.60
N HIS A 272 -4.78 -19.18 5.60
CA HIS A 272 -5.18 -20.06 4.48
C HIS A 272 -6.64 -20.49 4.53
N ARG A 273 -7.40 -20.18 5.60
CA ARG A 273 -8.84 -20.48 5.64
C ARG A 273 -9.55 -19.86 4.44
N ARG A 274 -10.51 -20.61 3.89
CA ARG A 274 -11.29 -20.16 2.73
C ARG A 274 -12.52 -19.40 3.17
N VAL A 275 -12.75 -18.25 2.54
CA VAL A 275 -13.88 -17.36 2.85
C VAL A 275 -14.65 -17.06 1.58
N SER A 276 -15.97 -17.06 1.72
CA SER A 276 -16.88 -16.57 0.70
C SER A 276 -17.77 -15.49 1.32
N GLY A 277 -17.95 -14.38 0.60
CA GLY A 277 -18.75 -13.27 1.11
C GLY A 277 -18.73 -12.08 0.15
N ASP A 278 -19.54 -11.09 0.48
CA ASP A 278 -19.65 -9.84 -0.25
C ASP A 278 -19.44 -8.68 0.74
N PHE A 279 -18.28 -8.02 0.65
CA PHE A 279 -17.81 -7.01 1.60
C PHE A 279 -17.93 -5.61 1.00
N ASN A 280 -18.34 -4.66 1.82
CA ASN A 280 -18.45 -3.27 1.42
C ASN A 280 -17.08 -2.56 1.51
N LEU A 281 -16.56 -2.09 0.36
CA LEU A 281 -15.31 -1.35 0.25
C LEU A 281 -15.46 0.14 0.61
N ASP A 282 -16.69 0.67 0.66
CA ASP A 282 -16.93 2.04 1.12
C ASP A 282 -16.96 2.13 2.65
N GLN A 283 -17.11 0.98 3.31
CA GLN A 283 -17.05 0.84 4.77
C GLN A 283 -16.12 -0.32 5.16
N PRO A 284 -14.83 -0.25 4.80
CA PRO A 284 -13.90 -1.37 4.95
C PRO A 284 -13.70 -1.77 6.41
N GLY A 285 -13.76 -0.82 7.35
CA GLY A 285 -13.67 -1.08 8.79
C GLY A 285 -14.80 -1.96 9.32
N GLN A 286 -16.04 -1.71 8.90
CA GLN A 286 -17.17 -2.57 9.28
C GLN A 286 -17.06 -3.97 8.67
N SER A 287 -16.62 -4.04 7.42
CA SER A 287 -16.37 -5.30 6.73
C SER A 287 -15.29 -6.13 7.42
N LEU A 288 -14.18 -5.49 7.87
CA LEU A 288 -13.13 -6.12 8.65
C LEU A 288 -13.65 -6.66 9.98
N GLN A 289 -14.39 -5.84 10.75
CA GLN A 289 -14.95 -6.25 12.04
C GLN A 289 -15.93 -7.41 11.89
N SER A 290 -16.82 -7.37 10.91
CA SER A 290 -17.79 -8.43 10.63
C SER A 290 -17.09 -9.75 10.24
N LEU A 291 -16.05 -9.65 9.40
CA LEU A 291 -15.27 -10.81 8.99
C LEU A 291 -14.48 -11.39 10.17
N ALA A 292 -13.86 -10.54 10.99
CA ALA A 292 -13.14 -10.96 12.18
C ALA A 292 -14.06 -11.68 13.19
N ALA A 293 -15.23 -11.11 13.45
CA ALA A 293 -16.23 -11.74 14.33
C ALA A 293 -16.68 -13.11 13.79
N ALA A 294 -16.96 -13.23 12.48
CA ALA A 294 -17.35 -14.48 11.86
C ALA A 294 -16.24 -15.55 11.90
N GLN A 295 -14.98 -15.15 11.88
CA GLN A 295 -13.82 -16.03 11.91
C GLN A 295 -13.21 -16.19 13.31
N GLN A 296 -13.81 -15.57 14.33
CA GLN A 296 -13.33 -15.56 15.73
C GLN A 296 -11.89 -15.01 15.86
N LEU A 297 -11.61 -13.93 15.15
CA LEU A 297 -10.29 -13.27 15.13
C LEU A 297 -10.31 -11.99 15.96
N GLN A 298 -9.16 -11.65 16.52
CA GLN A 298 -8.94 -10.37 17.16
C GLN A 298 -8.15 -9.45 16.22
N LEU A 299 -8.67 -8.26 15.99
CA LEU A 299 -8.04 -7.22 15.19
C LEU A 299 -7.43 -6.18 16.14
N LEU A 300 -6.13 -5.93 15.99
CA LEU A 300 -5.38 -4.93 16.74
C LEU A 300 -4.77 -3.93 15.77
N GLY A 301 -5.23 -2.68 15.83
CA GLY A 301 -4.60 -1.58 15.09
C GLY A 301 -3.33 -1.14 15.81
N VAL A 302 -2.20 -1.08 15.10
CA VAL A 302 -0.92 -0.64 15.65
C VAL A 302 -0.42 0.55 14.83
N LEU A 303 -0.16 1.67 15.50
CA LEU A 303 0.37 2.92 14.92
C LEU A 303 -0.44 3.45 13.71
N GLY A 304 -1.73 3.14 13.61
CA GLY A 304 -2.60 3.57 12.50
C GLY A 304 -2.30 2.92 11.14
N HIS A 305 -1.14 2.24 11.00
CA HIS A 305 -0.66 1.73 9.70
C HIS A 305 -0.61 0.20 9.62
N TRP A 306 -0.73 -0.49 10.75
CA TRP A 306 -0.69 -1.94 10.80
C TRP A 306 -1.97 -2.50 11.40
N LEU A 307 -2.50 -3.54 10.76
CA LEU A 307 -3.56 -4.37 11.28
C LEU A 307 -2.97 -5.74 11.65
N VAL A 308 -2.89 -6.01 12.95
CA VAL A 308 -2.43 -7.29 13.47
C VAL A 308 -3.63 -8.19 13.71
N VAL A 309 -3.56 -9.41 13.20
CA VAL A 309 -4.63 -10.43 13.31
C VAL A 309 -4.11 -11.63 14.08
N ARG A 310 -4.81 -11.99 15.16
CA ARG A 310 -4.55 -13.18 15.97
C ARG A 310 -5.84 -13.95 16.29
#